data_4523b305cd73cab10fa7ddc9d2f7c832
#
_entry.id   4523b305cd73cab10fa7ddc9d2f7c832
#
_cell.length_a   1.000
_cell.length_b   1.000
_cell.length_c   1.000
_cell.angle_alpha   90.00
_cell.angle_beta   90.00
_cell.angle_gamma   90.00
#
_symmetry.space_group_name_H-M   'P 1'
#
loop_
_entity.id
_entity.type
_entity.pdbx_description
1 polymer ?
#
loop_
_entity_poly.entity_id
_entity_poly.type
_entity_poly.pdbx_seq_one_letter_code
_entity_poly.pdbx_strand_id
1 'polypeptide(L)'
;SARQAVVSKKAESEALSRAKLALLNDIKHEKVRREGAVKELEKAAAQLTRLIDGLRGSAAEPDAPKGTGFASMKGRLPMPADGQVASRYGKVKHPRFNTVTFNNGITIDSSLGAPVKSVYDGRVVYVGWLKGYGQVLILDHKGGFYTLYAHLGKVLKGKGDEALRGSEVGLVGDNGPEGRP
;
A
#
# COMPACT_ATOMS: atom_id res chain seq x y z
N SER A 1 40.98 -43.27 -19.60
CA SER A 1 41.89 -43.67 -18.55
C SER A 1 41.53 -43.05 -17.22
N ALA A 2 41.88 -43.67 -16.11
CA ALA A 2 41.48 -43.21 -14.74
C ALA A 2 41.87 -41.75 -14.46
N ARG A 3 42.98 -41.26 -15.01
CA ARG A 3 43.39 -39.83 -14.89
C ARG A 3 42.39 -38.85 -15.53
N GLN A 4 41.84 -39.17 -16.67
CA GLN A 4 40.84 -38.32 -17.33
C GLN A 4 39.55 -38.24 -16.57
N ALA A 5 39.13 -39.33 -15.95
CA ALA A 5 37.94 -39.35 -15.09
C ALA A 5 38.09 -38.48 -13.80
N VAL A 6 39.29 -38.46 -13.23
CA VAL A 6 39.57 -37.63 -12.03
C VAL A 6 39.59 -36.14 -12.42
N VAL A 7 40.21 -35.77 -13.55
CA VAL A 7 40.22 -34.39 -14.05
C VAL A 7 38.81 -33.88 -14.36
N SER A 8 38.00 -34.71 -15.01
CA SER A 8 36.61 -34.39 -15.32
C SER A 8 35.77 -34.18 -14.06
N LYS A 9 35.84 -35.04 -13.07
CA LYS A 9 35.15 -34.89 -11.79
C LYS A 9 35.60 -33.65 -11.01
N LYS A 10 36.90 -33.31 -11.06
CA LYS A 10 37.42 -32.11 -10.43
C LYS A 10 36.85 -30.83 -11.08
N ALA A 11 36.84 -30.79 -12.41
CA ALA A 11 36.29 -29.66 -13.16
C ALA A 11 34.77 -29.48 -12.91
N GLU A 12 34.02 -30.59 -12.84
CA GLU A 12 32.60 -30.58 -12.52
C GLU A 12 32.32 -30.07 -11.10
N SER A 13 33.10 -30.55 -10.10
CA SER A 13 33.03 -30.08 -8.71
C SER A 13 33.34 -28.59 -8.56
N GLU A 14 34.34 -28.08 -9.30
CA GLU A 14 34.71 -26.68 -9.31
C GLU A 14 33.64 -25.81 -9.98
N ALA A 15 33.04 -26.32 -11.06
CA ALA A 15 31.91 -25.64 -11.74
C ALA A 15 30.69 -25.55 -10.82
N LEU A 16 30.35 -26.64 -10.15
CA LEU A 16 29.25 -26.69 -9.17
C LEU A 16 29.49 -25.73 -7.99
N SER A 17 30.72 -25.68 -7.46
CA SER A 17 31.09 -24.76 -6.39
C SER A 17 30.96 -23.29 -6.83
N ARG A 18 31.37 -22.94 -8.04
CA ARG A 18 31.20 -21.59 -8.61
C ARG A 18 29.74 -21.23 -8.78
N ALA A 19 28.94 -22.14 -9.33
CA ALA A 19 27.50 -21.94 -9.48
C ALA A 19 26.79 -21.73 -8.13
N LYS A 20 27.18 -22.51 -7.11
CA LYS A 20 26.66 -22.36 -5.74
C LYS A 20 27.01 -21.01 -5.12
N LEU A 21 28.27 -20.54 -5.30
CA LEU A 21 28.69 -19.23 -4.80
C LEU A 21 27.98 -18.09 -5.50
N ALA A 22 27.76 -18.16 -6.82
CA ALA A 22 26.99 -17.18 -7.56
C ALA A 22 25.54 -17.11 -7.04
N LEU A 23 24.90 -18.26 -6.88
CA LEU A 23 23.52 -18.32 -6.34
C LEU A 23 23.43 -17.75 -4.91
N LEU A 24 24.40 -18.04 -4.05
CA LEU A 24 24.45 -17.48 -2.69
C LEU A 24 24.61 -15.96 -2.69
N ASN A 25 25.39 -15.41 -3.61
CA ASN A 25 25.55 -13.97 -3.77
C ASN A 25 24.24 -13.34 -4.26
N ASP A 26 23.59 -13.93 -5.24
CA ASP A 26 22.28 -13.43 -5.73
C ASP A 26 21.22 -13.43 -4.62
N ILE A 27 21.15 -14.49 -3.82
CA ILE A 27 20.24 -14.58 -2.68
C ILE A 27 20.56 -13.49 -1.64
N LYS A 28 21.84 -13.22 -1.35
CA LYS A 28 22.24 -12.15 -0.42
C LYS A 28 21.85 -10.77 -0.94
N HIS A 29 22.10 -10.49 -2.20
CA HIS A 29 21.71 -9.22 -2.82
C HIS A 29 20.20 -9.02 -2.85
N GLU A 30 19.45 -10.08 -3.13
CA GLU A 30 18.01 -10.05 -3.11
C GLU A 30 17.46 -9.82 -1.69
N LYS A 31 18.05 -10.46 -0.67
CA LYS A 31 17.70 -10.24 0.73
C LYS A 31 17.90 -8.79 1.15
N VAL A 32 19.09 -8.20 0.86
CA VAL A 32 19.39 -6.79 1.19
C VAL A 32 18.42 -5.83 0.52
N ARG A 33 18.09 -6.04 -0.77
CA ARG A 33 17.10 -5.22 -1.48
C ARG A 33 15.73 -5.31 -0.83
N ARG A 34 15.30 -6.49 -0.39
CA ARG A 34 14.01 -6.70 0.28
C ARG A 34 13.95 -6.05 1.66
N GLU A 35 14.99 -6.23 2.46
CA GLU A 35 15.09 -5.57 3.77
C GLU A 35 15.05 -4.05 3.62
N GLY A 36 15.70 -3.51 2.59
CA GLY A 36 15.62 -2.10 2.24
C GLY A 36 14.19 -1.66 1.89
N ALA A 37 13.48 -2.41 1.07
CA ALA A 37 12.09 -2.12 0.68
C ALA A 37 11.14 -2.17 1.88
N VAL A 38 11.27 -3.17 2.77
CA VAL A 38 10.48 -3.26 4.00
C VAL A 38 10.70 -2.04 4.88
N LYS A 39 11.97 -1.64 5.09
CA LYS A 39 12.33 -0.47 5.91
C LYS A 39 11.78 0.84 5.34
N GLU A 40 11.72 0.96 4.02
CA GLU A 40 11.13 2.12 3.34
C GLU A 40 9.60 2.14 3.52
N LEU A 41 8.92 0.99 3.43
CA LEU A 41 7.48 0.89 3.69
C LEU A 41 7.13 1.21 5.15
N GLU A 42 7.95 0.76 6.11
CA GLU A 42 7.78 1.11 7.53
C GLU A 42 7.93 2.61 7.77
N LYS A 43 8.91 3.25 7.13
CA LYS A 43 9.06 4.71 7.19
C LYS A 43 7.86 5.45 6.59
N ALA A 44 7.36 4.99 5.45
CA ALA A 44 6.19 5.57 4.80
C ALA A 44 4.93 5.43 5.69
N ALA A 45 4.73 4.27 6.32
CA ALA A 45 3.65 4.05 7.26
C ALA A 45 3.77 4.96 8.50
N ALA A 46 4.98 5.14 9.04
CA ALA A 46 5.22 6.05 10.15
C ALA A 46 4.97 7.53 9.78
N GLN A 47 5.33 7.95 8.58
CA GLN A 47 5.03 9.29 8.07
C GLN A 47 3.53 9.52 7.94
N LEU A 48 2.80 8.53 7.42
CA LEU A 48 1.35 8.57 7.32
C LEU A 48 0.68 8.68 8.69
N THR A 49 1.12 7.90 9.67
CA THR A 49 0.62 7.96 11.04
C THR A 49 0.81 9.35 11.64
N ARG A 50 2.02 9.93 11.51
CA ARG A 50 2.30 11.31 11.99
C ARG A 50 1.43 12.36 11.30
N LEU A 51 1.17 12.20 10.02
CA LEU A 51 0.30 13.09 9.27
C LEU A 51 -1.13 13.04 9.83
N ILE A 52 -1.67 11.84 10.04
CA ILE A 52 -3.02 11.64 10.60
C ILE A 52 -3.11 12.20 12.04
N ASP A 53 -2.10 11.97 12.86
CA ASP A 53 -2.06 12.49 14.23
C ASP A 53 -1.99 14.03 14.24
N GLY A 54 -1.24 14.62 13.32
CA GLY A 54 -1.20 16.08 13.12
C GLY A 54 -2.55 16.66 12.69
N LEU A 55 -3.28 15.95 11.82
CA LEU A 55 -4.63 16.34 11.39
C LEU A 55 -5.64 16.25 12.55
N ARG A 56 -5.54 15.23 13.40
CA ARG A 56 -6.38 15.08 14.59
C ARG A 56 -6.19 16.22 15.60
N GLY A 57 -4.96 16.68 15.79
CA GLY A 57 -4.65 17.82 16.67
C GLY A 57 -5.18 19.15 16.16
N SER A 58 -5.43 19.29 14.85
CA SER A 58 -5.95 20.50 14.23
C SER A 58 -7.49 20.52 14.10
N ALA A 59 -8.16 19.40 14.23
CA ALA A 59 -9.61 19.26 14.08
C ALA A 59 -10.30 19.19 15.44
N ALA A 60 -10.27 20.29 16.19
CA ALA A 60 -11.07 20.45 17.42
C ALA A 60 -12.51 20.83 17.05
N GLU A 61 -13.27 19.91 16.46
CA GLU A 61 -14.73 19.99 16.47
C GLU A 61 -15.30 18.97 17.46
N PRO A 62 -16.36 19.34 18.25
CA PRO A 62 -16.90 18.46 19.28
C PRO A 62 -17.40 17.13 18.69
N ASP A 63 -17.17 16.07 19.45
CA ASP A 63 -17.58 14.70 19.14
C ASP A 63 -19.04 14.65 18.68
N ALA A 64 -19.28 14.11 17.50
CA ALA A 64 -20.61 13.73 17.09
C ALA A 64 -21.15 12.67 18.08
N PRO A 65 -22.44 12.70 18.44
CA PRO A 65 -23.03 11.74 19.37
C PRO A 65 -22.69 10.30 18.96
N LYS A 66 -22.29 9.46 19.92
CA LYS A 66 -21.98 8.05 19.68
C LYS A 66 -23.14 7.36 18.96
N GLY A 67 -22.87 6.73 17.83
CA GLY A 67 -23.87 6.02 17.04
C GLY A 67 -24.48 6.81 15.88
N THR A 68 -24.04 8.05 15.64
CA THR A 68 -24.42 8.89 14.49
C THR A 68 -23.21 9.11 13.55
N GLY A 69 -23.46 9.56 12.34
CA GLY A 69 -22.41 9.90 11.38
C GLY A 69 -21.63 8.68 10.85
N PHE A 70 -20.35 8.87 10.58
CA PHE A 70 -19.49 7.86 9.97
C PHE A 70 -19.42 6.55 10.76
N ALA A 71 -19.35 6.63 12.10
CA ALA A 71 -19.27 5.46 12.97
C ALA A 71 -20.45 4.48 12.82
N SER A 72 -21.65 5.00 12.53
CA SER A 72 -22.84 4.17 12.31
C SER A 72 -22.78 3.33 11.03
N MET A 73 -21.88 3.68 10.11
CA MET A 73 -21.73 3.03 8.81
C MET A 73 -20.74 1.86 8.84
N LYS A 74 -20.24 1.46 10.01
CA LYS A 74 -19.32 0.33 10.14
C LYS A 74 -19.92 -0.93 9.51
N GLY A 75 -19.18 -1.52 8.56
CA GLY A 75 -19.61 -2.70 7.79
C GLY A 75 -20.63 -2.44 6.67
N ARG A 76 -21.05 -1.16 6.47
CA ARG A 76 -22.04 -0.75 5.45
C ARG A 76 -21.53 0.34 4.50
N LEU A 77 -20.26 0.67 4.56
CA LEU A 77 -19.65 1.62 3.63
C LEU A 77 -19.63 1.03 2.21
N PRO A 78 -19.93 1.83 1.20
CA PRO A 78 -19.80 1.40 -0.20
C PRO A 78 -18.33 1.18 -0.56
N MET A 79 -18.10 0.40 -1.62
CA MET A 79 -16.77 0.29 -2.21
C MET A 79 -16.40 1.62 -2.90
N PRO A 80 -15.17 2.11 -2.72
CA PRO A 80 -14.75 3.39 -3.30
C PRO A 80 -14.45 3.31 -4.80
N ALA A 81 -14.23 2.12 -5.35
CA ALA A 81 -14.00 1.90 -6.78
C ALA A 81 -14.59 0.56 -7.19
N ASP A 82 -14.93 0.45 -8.47
CA ASP A 82 -15.34 -0.80 -9.08
C ASP A 82 -14.11 -1.69 -9.26
N GLY A 83 -14.16 -2.94 -8.78
CA GLY A 83 -13.03 -3.86 -8.85
C GLY A 83 -13.10 -4.99 -7.84
N GLN A 84 -12.03 -5.77 -7.77
CA GLN A 84 -11.92 -6.88 -6.83
C GLN A 84 -10.97 -6.52 -5.68
N VAL A 85 -11.29 -7.00 -4.47
CA VAL A 85 -10.39 -6.83 -3.32
C VAL A 85 -9.21 -7.78 -3.47
N ALA A 86 -8.06 -7.25 -3.92
CA ALA A 86 -6.82 -8.00 -4.08
C ALA A 86 -6.13 -8.28 -2.75
N SER A 87 -6.22 -7.37 -1.78
CA SER A 87 -5.66 -7.55 -0.44
C SER A 87 -6.59 -6.96 0.62
N ARG A 88 -6.74 -7.69 1.73
CA ARG A 88 -7.58 -7.30 2.87
C ARG A 88 -6.75 -6.68 3.99
N TYR A 89 -7.42 -5.95 4.87
CA TYR A 89 -6.83 -5.46 6.11
C TYR A 89 -6.32 -6.61 6.98
N GLY A 90 -5.14 -6.43 7.57
CA GLY A 90 -4.57 -7.35 8.53
C GLY A 90 -3.25 -7.99 8.07
N LYS A 91 -2.91 -9.11 8.69
CA LYS A 91 -1.69 -9.85 8.36
C LYS A 91 -1.82 -10.53 7.00
N VAL A 92 -0.92 -10.19 6.09
CA VAL A 92 -0.82 -10.81 4.76
C VAL A 92 0.48 -11.61 4.72
N LYS A 93 0.35 -12.91 4.48
CA LYS A 93 1.50 -13.82 4.31
C LYS A 93 1.83 -13.93 2.84
N HIS A 94 3.06 -13.58 2.47
CA HIS A 94 3.51 -13.71 1.09
C HIS A 94 3.67 -15.19 0.72
N PRO A 95 2.99 -15.70 -0.33
CA PRO A 95 2.93 -17.13 -0.64
C PRO A 95 4.30 -17.73 -0.97
N ARG A 96 5.21 -16.97 -1.60
CA ARG A 96 6.54 -17.46 -2.01
C ARG A 96 7.61 -17.32 -0.94
N PHE A 97 7.49 -16.34 -0.05
CA PHE A 97 8.62 -15.94 0.83
C PHE A 97 8.33 -16.12 2.32
N ASN A 98 7.17 -16.62 2.67
CA ASN A 98 6.76 -16.84 4.06
C ASN A 98 6.90 -15.59 4.97
N THR A 99 7.08 -14.41 4.37
CA THR A 99 7.12 -13.12 5.08
C THR A 99 5.70 -12.70 5.41
N VAL A 100 5.52 -12.17 6.62
CA VAL A 100 4.24 -11.60 7.08
C VAL A 100 4.37 -10.09 7.05
N THR A 101 3.51 -9.43 6.27
CA THR A 101 3.34 -7.98 6.27
C THR A 101 1.98 -7.63 6.83
N PHE A 102 1.84 -6.43 7.39
CA PHE A 102 0.56 -5.94 7.88
C PHE A 102 0.01 -4.90 6.91
N ASN A 103 -1.17 -5.19 6.36
CA ASN A 103 -1.87 -4.26 5.47
C ASN A 103 -2.85 -3.40 6.31
N ASN A 104 -2.63 -2.09 6.31
CA ASN A 104 -3.43 -1.12 7.09
C ASN A 104 -4.74 -0.71 6.40
N GLY A 105 -5.06 -1.30 5.25
CA GLY A 105 -6.25 -1.00 4.48
C GLY A 105 -6.68 -2.17 3.61
N ILE A 106 -7.50 -1.88 2.62
CA ILE A 106 -7.83 -2.82 1.54
C ILE A 106 -7.16 -2.34 0.25
N THR A 107 -6.70 -3.27 -0.57
CA THR A 107 -6.25 -2.99 -1.94
C THR A 107 -7.34 -3.48 -2.89
N ILE A 108 -7.78 -2.60 -3.78
CA ILE A 108 -8.79 -2.89 -4.79
C ILE A 108 -8.09 -2.88 -6.13
N ASP A 109 -8.19 -4.00 -6.83
CA ASP A 109 -7.72 -4.12 -8.21
C ASP A 109 -8.81 -3.60 -9.14
N SER A 110 -8.53 -2.51 -9.84
CA SER A 110 -9.47 -1.76 -10.66
C SER A 110 -8.79 -1.28 -11.94
N SER A 111 -9.58 -0.97 -12.95
CA SER A 111 -9.06 -0.48 -14.23
C SER A 111 -8.41 0.89 -14.09
N LEU A 112 -7.27 1.08 -14.77
CA LEU A 112 -6.58 2.37 -14.85
C LEU A 112 -7.55 3.48 -15.29
N GLY A 113 -7.56 4.61 -14.58
CA GLY A 113 -8.44 5.72 -14.86
C GLY A 113 -9.90 5.54 -14.41
N ALA A 114 -10.27 4.42 -13.81
CA ALA A 114 -11.59 4.23 -13.23
C ALA A 114 -11.87 5.26 -12.12
N PRO A 115 -13.14 5.70 -11.93
CA PRO A 115 -13.48 6.68 -10.92
C PRO A 115 -13.33 6.12 -9.51
N VAL A 116 -12.71 6.90 -8.63
CA VAL A 116 -12.64 6.65 -7.20
C VAL A 116 -13.61 7.58 -6.49
N LYS A 117 -14.51 7.01 -5.70
CA LYS A 117 -15.64 7.71 -5.06
C LYS A 117 -15.47 7.78 -3.55
N SER A 118 -15.93 8.87 -2.94
CA SER A 118 -15.99 8.98 -1.50
C SER A 118 -16.97 7.96 -0.91
N VAL A 119 -16.50 7.24 0.11
CA VAL A 119 -17.33 6.25 0.81
C VAL A 119 -18.35 6.87 1.75
N TYR A 120 -18.14 8.13 2.15
CA TYR A 120 -19.02 8.90 3.04
C TYR A 120 -18.77 10.39 2.88
N ASP A 121 -19.72 11.22 3.37
CA ASP A 121 -19.58 12.68 3.37
C ASP A 121 -18.36 13.09 4.18
N GLY A 122 -17.57 14.02 3.68
CA GLY A 122 -16.37 14.49 4.35
C GLY A 122 -15.77 15.72 3.71
N ARG A 123 -14.69 16.22 4.32
CA ARG A 123 -13.89 17.33 3.81
C ARG A 123 -12.49 16.87 3.50
N VAL A 124 -11.93 17.30 2.39
CA VAL A 124 -10.55 17.01 2.03
C VAL A 124 -9.60 17.77 2.96
N VAL A 125 -8.84 17.05 3.77
CA VAL A 125 -7.86 17.64 4.70
C VAL A 125 -6.43 17.54 4.18
N TYR A 126 -6.17 16.62 3.26
CA TYR A 126 -4.86 16.44 2.67
C TYR A 126 -4.95 15.95 1.22
N VAL A 127 -4.12 16.53 0.37
CA VAL A 127 -3.81 16.04 -0.98
C VAL A 127 -2.30 16.17 -1.16
N GLY A 128 -1.64 15.11 -1.58
CA GLY A 128 -0.21 15.12 -1.82
C GLY A 128 0.33 13.78 -2.27
N TRP A 129 1.64 13.74 -2.47
CA TRP A 129 2.34 12.52 -2.83
C TRP A 129 3.07 11.96 -1.60
N LEU A 130 2.89 10.67 -1.33
CA LEU A 130 3.58 9.96 -0.26
C LEU A 130 4.35 8.77 -0.84
N LYS A 131 5.63 8.64 -0.44
CA LYS A 131 6.46 7.52 -0.88
C LYS A 131 5.82 6.20 -0.47
N GLY A 132 5.66 5.27 -1.40
CA GLY A 132 5.00 3.97 -1.17
C GLY A 132 3.48 3.98 -1.27
N TYR A 133 2.83 5.15 -1.31
CA TYR A 133 1.38 5.32 -1.47
C TYR A 133 1.01 6.10 -2.74
N GLY A 134 1.99 6.68 -3.44
CA GLY A 134 1.74 7.49 -4.62
C GLY A 134 0.97 8.76 -4.31
N GLN A 135 0.08 9.16 -5.19
CA GLN A 135 -0.81 10.29 -4.97
C GLN A 135 -1.93 9.89 -4.01
N VAL A 136 -2.10 10.70 -2.95
CA VAL A 136 -2.97 10.42 -1.80
C VAL A 136 -3.95 11.57 -1.60
N LEU A 137 -5.18 11.22 -1.26
CA LEU A 137 -6.21 12.12 -0.77
C LEU A 137 -6.75 11.59 0.57
N ILE A 138 -6.90 12.48 1.58
CA ILE A 138 -7.48 12.13 2.88
C ILE A 138 -8.71 12.97 3.12
N LEU A 139 -9.82 12.30 3.47
CA LEU A 139 -11.07 12.93 3.90
C LEU A 139 -11.22 12.82 5.41
N ASP A 140 -11.65 13.91 6.03
CA ASP A 140 -12.14 13.97 7.40
C ASP A 140 -13.68 13.83 7.39
N HIS A 141 -14.18 12.84 8.12
CA HIS A 141 -15.62 12.57 8.24
C HIS A 141 -16.19 13.05 9.56
N LYS A 142 -15.44 13.88 10.29
CA LYS A 142 -15.72 14.32 11.67
C LYS A 142 -15.68 13.18 12.71
N GLY A 143 -15.72 13.55 13.98
CA GLY A 143 -15.66 12.56 15.08
C GLY A 143 -14.35 11.76 15.11
N GLY A 144 -13.25 12.26 14.54
CA GLY A 144 -11.94 11.61 14.52
C GLY A 144 -11.80 10.49 13.49
N PHE A 145 -12.74 10.38 12.53
CA PHE A 145 -12.69 9.38 11.46
C PHE A 145 -12.15 9.96 10.17
N TYR A 146 -11.21 9.25 9.57
CA TYR A 146 -10.57 9.61 8.30
C TYR A 146 -10.63 8.45 7.31
N THR A 147 -10.77 8.75 6.03
CA THR A 147 -10.51 7.80 4.95
C THR A 147 -9.35 8.28 4.11
N LEU A 148 -8.50 7.35 3.71
CA LEU A 148 -7.34 7.58 2.87
C LEU A 148 -7.50 6.82 1.57
N TYR A 149 -7.32 7.52 0.46
CA TYR A 149 -7.30 7.00 -0.89
C TYR A 149 -5.89 7.17 -1.43
N ALA A 150 -5.25 6.08 -1.80
CA ALA A 150 -3.88 6.04 -2.29
C ALA A 150 -3.80 5.48 -3.71
N HIS A 151 -2.61 5.60 -4.33
CA HIS A 151 -2.37 5.15 -5.69
C HIS A 151 -3.30 5.78 -6.72
N LEU A 152 -3.67 7.06 -6.48
CA LEU A 152 -4.48 7.83 -7.42
C LEU A 152 -3.61 8.28 -8.60
N GLY A 153 -4.12 8.13 -9.82
CA GLY A 153 -3.50 8.69 -11.02
C GLY A 153 -3.82 10.18 -11.19
N LYS A 154 -5.02 10.57 -10.76
CA LYS A 154 -5.45 11.96 -10.75
C LYS A 154 -6.35 12.22 -9.54
N VAL A 155 -6.13 13.33 -8.86
CA VAL A 155 -7.01 13.82 -7.80
C VAL A 155 -7.94 14.87 -8.40
N LEU A 156 -9.23 14.78 -8.09
CA LEU A 156 -10.28 15.66 -8.62
C LEU A 156 -10.77 16.70 -7.61
N LYS A 157 -10.31 16.60 -6.37
CA LYS A 157 -10.67 17.48 -5.25
C LYS A 157 -9.44 18.12 -4.63
N GLY A 158 -9.53 19.39 -4.28
CA GLY A 158 -8.49 20.12 -3.56
C GLY A 158 -8.65 20.07 -2.04
N LYS A 159 -7.58 20.42 -1.30
CA LYS A 159 -7.65 20.57 0.15
C LYS A 159 -8.69 21.63 0.53
N GLY A 160 -9.62 21.30 1.43
CA GLY A 160 -10.74 22.14 1.87
C GLY A 160 -12.06 21.85 1.15
N ASP A 161 -12.03 21.14 0.02
CA ASP A 161 -13.25 20.78 -0.72
C ASP A 161 -14.12 19.79 0.06
N GLU A 162 -15.43 19.90 -0.14
CA GLU A 162 -16.37 18.91 0.35
C GLU A 162 -16.51 17.75 -0.64
N ALA A 163 -16.60 16.55 -0.11
CA ALA A 163 -16.86 15.33 -0.86
C ALA A 163 -18.08 14.65 -0.28
N LEU A 164 -19.18 14.62 -1.04
CA LEU A 164 -20.38 13.88 -0.67
C LEU A 164 -20.16 12.38 -0.93
N ARG A 165 -20.86 11.54 -0.19
CA ARG A 165 -20.88 10.10 -0.41
C ARG A 165 -21.19 9.77 -1.88
N GLY A 166 -20.35 8.98 -2.51
CA GLY A 166 -20.48 8.59 -3.91
C GLY A 166 -19.96 9.62 -4.93
N SER A 167 -19.55 10.83 -4.49
CA SER A 167 -18.91 11.79 -5.39
C SER A 167 -17.49 11.34 -5.76
N GLU A 168 -17.07 11.63 -6.98
CA GLU A 168 -15.74 11.33 -7.47
C GLU A 168 -14.68 12.20 -6.76
N VAL A 169 -13.67 11.56 -6.20
CA VAL A 169 -12.56 12.23 -5.52
C VAL A 169 -11.24 12.09 -6.29
N GLY A 170 -11.14 11.12 -7.18
CA GLY A 170 -9.97 10.88 -8.01
C GLY A 170 -10.19 9.78 -9.02
N LEU A 171 -9.15 9.44 -9.74
CA LEU A 171 -9.09 8.34 -10.71
C LEU A 171 -8.02 7.34 -10.29
N VAL A 172 -8.24 6.06 -10.58
CA VAL A 172 -7.27 4.99 -10.33
C VAL A 172 -5.99 5.24 -11.12
N GLY A 173 -4.85 5.14 -10.46
CA GLY A 173 -3.52 5.33 -11.04
C GLY A 173 -2.80 4.01 -11.29
N ASP A 174 -1.69 4.13 -12.02
CA ASP A 174 -0.78 3.03 -12.39
C ASP A 174 0.27 2.72 -11.30
N ASN A 175 0.18 3.37 -10.15
CA ASN A 175 1.26 3.38 -9.15
C ASN A 175 1.12 2.31 -8.07
N GLY A 176 0.89 1.06 -8.47
CA GLY A 176 1.15 -0.06 -7.57
C GLY A 176 2.66 -0.22 -7.33
N PRO A 177 3.10 -0.77 -6.19
CA PRO A 177 4.52 -1.02 -5.90
C PRO A 177 5.21 -1.95 -6.91
N GLU A 178 4.47 -2.54 -7.82
CA GLU A 178 4.96 -3.43 -8.89
C GLU A 178 4.55 -2.97 -10.30
N GLY A 179 4.06 -1.72 -10.48
CA GLY A 179 3.66 -1.22 -11.81
C GLY A 179 2.52 -2.01 -12.44
N ARG A 180 1.63 -2.57 -11.65
CA ARG A 180 0.38 -3.16 -12.13
C ARG A 180 -0.76 -2.17 -11.86
N PRO A 181 -1.63 -1.93 -12.87
CA PRO A 181 -2.81 -1.11 -12.70
C PRO A 181 -3.79 -1.71 -11.71
#